data_6458113b1d58ab92570f014139506c37
#
_entry.id   6458113b1d58ab92570f014139506c37
#
_cell.length_a   1.000
_cell.length_b   1.000
_cell.length_c   1.000
_cell.angle_alpha   90.00
_cell.angle_beta   90.00
_cell.angle_gamma   90.00
#
_symmetry.space_group_name_H-M   'P 1'
#
loop_
_entity.id
_entity.type
_entity.pdbx_description
1 polymer ?
#
loop_
_entity_poly.entity_id
_entity_poly.type
_entity_poly.pdbx_seq_one_letter_code
_entity_poly.pdbx_strand_id
1 'polypeptide(L)' 'METDVKTELEPVPRTQIFILRTTIGQEYSVGNLIARRVKIKGDIDLKSILVPETLRGYVFIEVR' A
#
# COMPACT_ATOMS: atom_id res chain seq x y z
N MET A 1 33.25 6.51 1.02
CA MET A 1 32.72 5.82 -0.01
C MET A 1 31.87 6.68 -0.87
N GLU A 2 31.98 6.54 -2.09
CA GLU A 2 31.26 7.36 -2.83
C GLU A 2 30.04 6.79 -3.27
N THR A 3 29.06 7.57 -3.26
CA THR A 3 27.78 7.14 -3.72
C THR A 3 27.84 6.99 -5.19
N ASP A 4 27.16 6.03 -5.64
CA ASP A 4 27.07 5.81 -7.05
C ASP A 4 26.33 6.95 -7.69
N VAL A 5 27.06 7.85 -8.24
CA VAL A 5 26.45 9.01 -8.83
C VAL A 5 25.75 8.71 -10.11
N LYS A 6 25.84 7.50 -10.58
CA LYS A 6 25.06 7.14 -11.75
C LYS A 6 23.65 6.83 -11.41
N THR A 7 23.32 6.71 -10.14
CA THR A 7 21.95 6.52 -9.77
C THR A 7 21.17 7.75 -10.14
N GLU A 8 20.17 7.56 -10.95
CA GLU A 8 19.38 8.67 -11.39
C GLU A 8 18.19 8.87 -10.52
N LEU A 9 17.84 10.11 -10.33
CA LEU A 9 16.62 10.44 -9.61
C LEU A 9 15.50 10.52 -10.62
N GLU A 10 14.78 9.44 -10.76
CA GLU A 10 13.69 9.44 -11.70
C GLU A 10 12.42 9.85 -11.01
N PRO A 11 11.58 10.60 -11.70
CA PRO A 11 10.31 10.98 -11.09
C PRO A 11 9.49 9.73 -10.85
N VAL A 12 9.03 9.61 -9.62
CA VAL A 12 8.16 8.50 -9.25
C VAL A 12 6.73 8.99 -9.41
N PRO A 13 5.88 8.20 -10.05
CA PRO A 13 4.48 8.61 -10.16
C PRO A 13 3.91 8.87 -8.77
N ARG A 14 3.10 9.89 -8.69
CA ARG A 14 2.51 10.22 -7.41
C ARG A 14 1.59 9.13 -6.96
N THR A 15 1.74 8.73 -5.72
CA THR A 15 0.85 7.79 -5.10
C THR A 15 0.33 8.40 -3.83
N GLN A 16 -0.79 7.87 -3.36
CA GLN A 16 -1.36 8.26 -2.09
C GLN A 16 -1.41 7.06 -1.20
N ILE A 17 -1.19 7.29 0.08
CA ILE A 17 -1.22 6.23 1.06
C ILE A 17 -2.39 6.49 2.00
N PHE A 18 -3.24 5.49 2.11
CA PHE A 18 -4.37 5.53 3.03
C PHE A 18 -4.10 4.54 4.15
N ILE A 19 -4.44 4.95 5.35
CA ILE A 19 -4.26 4.11 6.52
C ILE A 19 -5.65 3.75 7.03
N LEU A 20 -5.91 2.45 7.08
CA LEU A 20 -7.17 1.96 7.59
C LEU A 20 -6.96 1.35 8.95
N ARG A 21 -7.89 1.61 9.84
CA ARG A 21 -7.91 0.95 11.14
C ARG A 21 -8.94 -0.15 11.10
N THR A 22 -8.58 -1.28 11.67
CA THR A 22 -9.49 -2.40 11.74
C THR A 22 -9.28 -3.12 13.07
N THR A 23 -10.12 -4.09 13.35
CA THR A 23 -9.96 -4.91 14.52
C THR A 23 -8.68 -5.72 14.42
N ILE A 24 -7.94 -5.79 15.51
CA ILE A 24 -6.74 -6.60 15.56
C ILE A 24 -7.09 -8.04 15.23
N GLY A 25 -6.33 -8.61 14.31
CA GLY A 25 -6.60 -9.95 13.84
C GLY A 25 -7.36 -9.99 12.52
N GLN A 26 -7.92 -8.87 12.07
CA GLN A 26 -8.68 -8.81 10.85
C GLN A 26 -7.94 -8.10 9.72
N GLU A 27 -6.66 -7.80 9.92
CA GLU A 27 -5.91 -6.99 8.98
C GLU A 27 -5.84 -7.63 7.61
N TYR A 28 -5.51 -8.92 7.54
CA TYR A 28 -5.40 -9.59 6.26
C TYR A 28 -6.76 -9.76 5.60
N SER A 29 -7.78 -10.02 6.40
CA SER A 29 -9.13 -10.14 5.85
C SER A 29 -9.59 -8.85 5.20
N VAL A 30 -9.33 -7.73 5.86
CA VAL A 30 -9.69 -6.43 5.33
C VAL A 30 -8.87 -6.12 4.08
N GLY A 31 -7.57 -6.40 4.12
CA GLY A 31 -6.72 -6.19 2.96
C GLY A 31 -7.19 -6.99 1.76
N ASN A 32 -7.53 -8.25 1.97
CA ASN A 32 -8.02 -9.08 0.88
C ASN A 32 -9.35 -8.59 0.34
N LEU A 33 -10.22 -8.11 1.21
CA LEU A 33 -11.50 -7.58 0.79
C LEU A 33 -11.30 -6.36 -0.10
N ILE A 34 -10.41 -5.47 0.30
CA ILE A 34 -10.13 -4.28 -0.47
C ILE A 34 -9.54 -4.63 -1.82
N ALA A 35 -8.59 -5.56 -1.84
CA ALA A 35 -7.97 -5.97 -3.08
C ALA A 35 -9.01 -6.51 -4.06
N ARG A 36 -9.94 -7.30 -3.57
CA ARG A 36 -10.96 -7.86 -4.42
C ARG A 36 -11.91 -6.80 -4.95
N ARG A 37 -12.31 -5.87 -4.09
CA ARG A 37 -13.24 -4.83 -4.51
C ARG A 37 -12.62 -3.91 -5.54
N VAL A 38 -11.35 -3.56 -5.34
CA VAL A 38 -10.64 -2.73 -6.30
C VAL A 38 -10.52 -3.44 -7.64
N LYS A 39 -10.23 -4.74 -7.60
CA LYS A 39 -10.09 -5.49 -8.82
C LYS A 39 -11.40 -5.55 -9.60
N ILE A 40 -12.50 -5.72 -8.89
CA ILE A 40 -13.80 -5.79 -9.54
C ILE A 40 -14.18 -4.43 -10.11
N LYS A 41 -13.95 -3.39 -9.34
CA LYS A 41 -14.33 -2.05 -9.77
C LYS A 41 -13.48 -1.54 -10.92
N GLY A 42 -12.19 -1.80 -10.85
CA GLY A 42 -11.30 -1.53 -11.98
C GLY A 42 -10.93 -0.09 -12.22
N ASP A 43 -11.39 0.84 -11.37
CA ASP A 43 -11.10 2.25 -11.59
C ASP A 43 -10.09 2.81 -10.60
N ILE A 44 -9.50 1.97 -9.77
CA ILE A 44 -8.50 2.38 -8.81
C ILE A 44 -7.22 1.64 -9.11
N ASP A 45 -6.13 2.38 -9.19
CA ASP A 45 -4.83 1.78 -9.47
C ASP A 45 -4.16 1.45 -8.14
N LEU A 46 -4.46 0.29 -7.63
CA LEU A 46 -3.92 -0.17 -6.36
C LEU A 46 -2.49 -0.64 -6.58
N LYS A 47 -1.57 -0.05 -5.84
CA LYS A 47 -0.15 -0.40 -5.97
C LYS A 47 0.28 -1.42 -4.94
N SER A 48 -0.13 -1.24 -3.70
CA SER A 48 0.27 -2.18 -2.67
C SER A 48 -0.66 -2.11 -1.48
N ILE A 49 -0.67 -3.19 -0.72
CA ILE A 49 -1.34 -3.26 0.56
C ILE A 49 -0.32 -3.81 1.54
N LEU A 50 -0.11 -3.09 2.62
CA LEU A 50 0.86 -3.50 3.62
C LEU A 50 0.15 -3.71 4.95
N VAL A 51 0.43 -4.86 5.54
CA VAL A 51 -0.07 -5.19 6.87
C VAL A 51 1.14 -5.29 7.79
N PRO A 52 1.49 -4.20 8.48
CA PRO A 52 2.71 -4.21 9.30
C PRO A 52 2.50 -5.04 10.56
N GLU A 53 3.45 -5.90 10.84
CA GLU A 53 3.34 -6.78 11.99
C GLU A 53 3.44 -6.03 13.30
N THR A 54 4.13 -4.91 13.30
CA THR A 54 4.34 -4.14 14.50
C THR A 54 3.24 -3.14 14.78
N LEU A 55 2.34 -2.92 13.83
CA LEU A 55 1.23 -1.99 14.01
C LEU A 55 -0.06 -2.74 13.80
N ARG A 56 -0.49 -3.43 14.83
CA ARG A 56 -1.69 -4.23 14.73
C ARG A 56 -2.93 -3.36 14.62
N GLY A 57 -3.86 -3.80 13.82
CA GLY A 57 -5.09 -3.07 13.59
C GLY A 57 -4.99 -2.02 12.51
N TYR A 58 -3.88 -1.97 11.77
CA TYR A 58 -3.70 -1.00 10.71
C TYR A 58 -3.40 -1.70 9.40
N VAL A 59 -3.93 -1.16 8.33
CA VAL A 59 -3.65 -1.64 6.99
C VAL A 59 -3.30 -0.41 6.16
N PHE A 60 -2.16 -0.45 5.50
CA PHE A 60 -1.70 0.66 4.67
C PHE A 60 -1.97 0.30 3.23
N ILE A 61 -2.57 1.25 2.51
CA ILE A 61 -2.96 1.04 1.13
C ILE A 61 -2.33 2.12 0.29
N GLU A 62 -1.60 1.71 -0.72
CA GLU A 62 -0.99 2.64 -1.64
C GLU A 62 -1.72 2.57 -2.96
N VAL A 63 -2.19 3.72 -3.44
CA VAL A 63 -2.87 3.82 -4.73
C VAL A 63 -2.24 4.95 -5.52
N ARG A 64 -2.35 4.84 -6.79
CA ARG A 64 -1.87 5.90 -7.65
C ARG A 64 -2.97 6.89 -7.96
#